data_6f7d28610086ec3ad02b988e4ee146c2
#
_entry.id   6f7d28610086ec3ad02b988e4ee146c2
#
_cell.length_a   1.000
_cell.length_b   1.000
_cell.length_c   1.000
_cell.angle_alpha   90.00
_cell.angle_beta   90.00
_cell.angle_gamma   90.00
#
_symmetry.space_group_name_H-M   'P 1'
#
loop_
_entity.id
_entity.type
_entity.pdbx_description
1 polymer ?
#
loop_
_entity_poly.entity_id
_entity_poly.type
_entity_poly.pdbx_seq_one_letter_code
_entity_poly.pdbx_strand_id
1 'polypeptide(L)'
;MKKMRIVSVTLGFAGVLSMAAYAGTWAKNAQGWWYSNGDGTWPVNTWQWIDGNGDGVAECYYFDPSGYCLTNTRTPDGYTVNADGAWTVNGSVQTKQLGQSANALNIENCVGQYKALRDTKVYSSIYTGTTVTEADVSGYSMKVTKASTDSLNFKIDLGDGWGSVFTAKIDSNGVGTVTYVDDGASMEFFPESISIDPISGKIHIVTSGEGDGGWTDTFEFIKTA
;
A
#
# COMPACT_ATOMS: atom_id res chain seq x y z
N MET A 1 -18.38 3.33 -50.32
CA MET A 1 -18.31 3.77 -48.91
C MET A 1 -18.19 2.54 -48.04
N LYS A 2 -16.95 2.18 -47.61
CA LYS A 2 -16.71 1.02 -46.71
C LYS A 2 -16.88 1.48 -45.27
N LYS A 3 -17.84 0.91 -44.55
CA LYS A 3 -18.06 1.17 -43.13
C LYS A 3 -16.92 0.56 -42.32
N MET A 4 -16.15 1.39 -41.66
CA MET A 4 -15.10 1.05 -40.71
C MET A 4 -15.78 0.56 -39.42
N ARG A 5 -15.60 -0.71 -39.07
CA ARG A 5 -16.04 -1.26 -37.79
C ARG A 5 -14.94 -0.99 -36.77
N ILE A 6 -15.22 -0.12 -35.83
CA ILE A 6 -14.38 0.07 -34.65
C ILE A 6 -14.60 -1.12 -33.75
N VAL A 7 -13.59 -1.97 -33.61
CA VAL A 7 -13.55 -3.01 -32.57
C VAL A 7 -12.92 -2.37 -31.36
N SER A 8 -13.74 -1.97 -30.39
CA SER A 8 -13.26 -1.57 -29.06
C SER A 8 -12.75 -2.82 -28.35
N VAL A 9 -11.46 -2.97 -28.25
CA VAL A 9 -10.82 -3.92 -27.33
C VAL A 9 -10.87 -3.28 -25.95
N THR A 10 -11.84 -3.70 -25.16
CA THR A 10 -11.85 -3.39 -23.73
C THR A 10 -10.75 -4.22 -23.09
N LEU A 11 -9.56 -3.64 -22.86
CA LEU A 11 -8.60 -4.21 -21.93
C LEU A 11 -9.31 -4.24 -20.58
N GLY A 12 -9.57 -5.45 -20.11
CA GLY A 12 -10.01 -5.67 -18.74
C GLY A 12 -8.91 -5.14 -17.80
N PHE A 13 -9.15 -3.97 -17.23
CA PHE A 13 -8.49 -3.56 -16.01
C PHE A 13 -8.75 -4.68 -14.99
N ALA A 14 -7.70 -5.44 -14.65
CA ALA A 14 -7.70 -6.20 -13.42
C ALA A 14 -7.84 -5.15 -12.32
N GLY A 15 -9.08 -4.89 -11.92
CA GLY A 15 -9.38 -4.06 -10.80
C GLY A 15 -8.59 -4.60 -9.63
N VAL A 16 -7.63 -3.82 -9.16
CA VAL A 16 -7.17 -3.94 -7.78
C VAL A 16 -8.45 -3.71 -6.99
N LEU A 17 -9.04 -4.80 -6.51
CA LEU A 17 -10.04 -4.74 -5.47
C LEU A 17 -9.30 -4.07 -4.31
N SER A 18 -9.42 -2.75 -4.21
CA SER A 18 -9.24 -2.09 -2.94
C SER A 18 -10.23 -2.80 -2.02
N MET A 19 -9.74 -3.73 -1.21
CA MET A 19 -10.48 -4.19 -0.06
C MET A 19 -10.68 -2.92 0.77
N ALA A 20 -11.87 -2.31 0.60
CA ALA A 20 -12.36 -1.41 1.60
C ALA A 20 -12.23 -2.22 2.90
N ALA A 21 -11.32 -1.81 3.78
CA ALA A 21 -11.31 -2.32 5.13
C ALA A 21 -12.67 -1.92 5.66
N TYR A 22 -13.58 -2.88 5.71
CA TYR A 22 -14.82 -2.71 6.43
C TYR A 22 -14.41 -2.57 7.89
N ALA A 23 -14.31 -1.32 8.35
CA ALA A 23 -14.15 -1.05 9.75
C ALA A 23 -15.39 -1.62 10.43
N GLY A 24 -15.21 -2.66 11.21
CA GLY A 24 -16.30 -3.25 11.97
C GLY A 24 -16.86 -2.21 12.94
N THR A 25 -18.03 -2.47 13.47
CA THR A 25 -18.74 -1.50 14.30
C THR A 25 -19.24 -2.15 15.58
N TRP A 26 -19.00 -1.50 16.72
CA TRP A 26 -19.61 -1.86 17.98
C TRP A 26 -21.10 -1.51 18.00
N ALA A 27 -21.91 -2.44 18.45
CA ALA A 27 -23.35 -2.26 18.66
C ALA A 27 -23.76 -2.79 20.04
N LYS A 28 -24.84 -2.24 20.58
CA LYS A 28 -25.38 -2.62 21.88
C LYS A 28 -26.89 -2.82 21.79
N ASN A 29 -27.38 -3.87 22.44
CA ASN A 29 -28.80 -4.10 22.66
C ASN A 29 -29.08 -4.43 24.13
N ALA A 30 -30.29 -4.94 24.44
CA ALA A 30 -30.67 -5.28 25.81
C ALA A 30 -29.83 -6.43 26.41
N GLN A 31 -29.23 -7.28 25.61
CA GLN A 31 -28.43 -8.42 26.05
C GLN A 31 -26.97 -8.04 26.29
N GLY A 32 -26.42 -7.06 25.57
CA GLY A 32 -25.02 -6.65 25.74
C GLY A 32 -24.42 -5.97 24.51
N TRP A 33 -23.10 -5.86 24.54
CA TRP A 33 -22.30 -5.38 23.42
C TRP A 33 -21.95 -6.52 22.46
N TRP A 34 -21.95 -6.27 21.18
CA TRP A 34 -21.48 -7.16 20.14
C TRP A 34 -20.75 -6.36 19.04
N TYR A 35 -20.00 -7.04 18.21
CA TYR A 35 -19.21 -6.39 17.17
C TYR A 35 -19.59 -6.95 15.79
N SER A 36 -19.93 -6.07 14.86
CA SER A 36 -20.14 -6.43 13.45
C SER A 36 -18.84 -6.29 12.68
N ASN A 37 -18.41 -7.32 11.96
CA ASN A 37 -17.21 -7.25 11.10
C ASN A 37 -17.44 -6.41 9.83
N GLY A 38 -18.65 -5.91 9.59
CA GLY A 38 -19.00 -5.12 8.41
C GLY A 38 -19.32 -5.92 7.14
N ASP A 39 -19.02 -7.21 7.14
CA ASP A 39 -19.29 -8.15 6.05
C ASP A 39 -20.54 -9.03 6.30
N GLY A 40 -21.31 -8.71 7.31
CA GLY A 40 -22.48 -9.48 7.77
C GLY A 40 -22.13 -10.59 8.74
N THR A 41 -20.89 -10.73 9.17
CA THR A 41 -20.43 -11.66 10.20
C THR A 41 -20.13 -10.95 11.52
N TRP A 42 -20.03 -11.72 12.59
CA TRP A 42 -19.61 -11.26 13.92
C TRP A 42 -18.85 -12.37 14.65
N PRO A 43 -17.97 -12.03 15.61
CA PRO A 43 -17.22 -13.03 16.36
C PRO A 43 -18.13 -13.80 17.31
N VAL A 44 -17.94 -15.12 17.41
CA VAL A 44 -18.63 -16.01 18.35
C VAL A 44 -17.64 -16.99 18.94
N ASN A 45 -17.72 -17.21 20.26
CA ASN A 45 -16.90 -18.14 21.03
C ASN A 45 -15.40 -17.99 20.72
N THR A 46 -14.92 -16.74 20.68
CA THR A 46 -13.55 -16.43 20.24
C THR A 46 -13.04 -15.13 20.84
N TRP A 47 -11.73 -14.99 20.88
CA TRP A 47 -11.04 -13.73 21.10
C TRP A 47 -10.86 -12.97 19.78
N GLN A 48 -11.02 -11.66 19.83
CA GLN A 48 -10.75 -10.79 18.69
C GLN A 48 -10.05 -9.51 19.14
N TRP A 49 -9.02 -9.12 18.39
CA TRP A 49 -8.37 -7.83 18.53
C TRP A 49 -9.13 -6.79 17.71
N ILE A 50 -9.57 -5.72 18.38
CA ILE A 50 -10.40 -4.68 17.78
C ILE A 50 -9.84 -3.31 18.18
N ASP A 51 -9.53 -2.50 17.17
CA ASP A 51 -9.27 -1.07 17.32
C ASP A 51 -10.63 -0.35 17.22
N GLY A 52 -11.23 -0.09 18.36
CA GLY A 52 -12.57 0.48 18.43
C GLY A 52 -12.64 1.99 18.26
N ASN A 53 -11.51 2.67 18.40
CA ASN A 53 -11.40 4.14 18.36
C ASN A 53 -10.58 4.65 17.17
N GLY A 54 -9.96 3.74 16.37
CA GLY A 54 -9.21 4.09 15.18
C GLY A 54 -7.83 4.72 15.47
N ASP A 55 -7.26 4.48 16.66
CA ASP A 55 -5.97 5.03 17.04
C ASP A 55 -4.76 4.16 16.64
N GLY A 56 -5.03 3.03 15.98
CA GLY A 56 -4.01 2.05 15.56
C GLY A 56 -3.62 1.07 16.66
N VAL A 57 -4.28 1.11 17.83
CA VAL A 57 -4.06 0.19 18.95
C VAL A 57 -5.32 -0.62 19.20
N ALA A 58 -5.23 -1.93 19.06
CA ALA A 58 -6.36 -2.81 19.37
C ALA A 58 -6.28 -3.33 20.80
N GLU A 59 -7.41 -3.39 21.46
CA GLU A 59 -7.67 -4.19 22.63
C GLU A 59 -8.22 -5.56 22.25
N CYS A 60 -8.09 -6.54 23.12
CA CYS A 60 -8.57 -7.90 22.89
C CYS A 60 -9.85 -8.15 23.68
N TYR A 61 -10.88 -8.64 22.99
CA TYR A 61 -12.21 -8.91 23.57
C TYR A 61 -12.57 -10.37 23.33
N TYR A 62 -13.29 -10.97 24.32
CA TYR A 62 -13.85 -12.31 24.17
C TYR A 62 -15.34 -12.24 23.90
N PHE A 63 -15.79 -12.95 22.88
CA PHE A 63 -17.19 -13.08 22.51
C PHE A 63 -17.71 -14.47 22.88
N ASP A 64 -18.86 -14.52 23.54
CA ASP A 64 -19.52 -15.75 23.96
C ASP A 64 -20.10 -16.53 22.75
N PRO A 65 -20.66 -17.74 22.96
CA PRO A 65 -21.28 -18.50 21.87
C PRO A 65 -22.48 -17.82 21.20
N SER A 66 -23.06 -16.81 21.83
CA SER A 66 -24.15 -15.99 21.26
C SER A 66 -23.65 -14.74 20.55
N GLY A 67 -22.32 -14.48 20.56
CA GLY A 67 -21.67 -13.34 19.93
C GLY A 67 -21.67 -12.06 20.78
N TYR A 68 -21.95 -12.15 22.07
CA TYR A 68 -21.85 -10.99 22.96
C TYR A 68 -20.49 -10.90 23.63
N CYS A 69 -19.97 -9.69 23.71
CA CYS A 69 -18.72 -9.39 24.39
C CYS A 69 -18.87 -9.60 25.90
N LEU A 70 -18.02 -10.41 26.50
CA LEU A 70 -17.94 -10.58 27.94
C LEU A 70 -17.34 -9.33 28.59
N THR A 71 -17.96 -8.87 29.69
CA THR A 71 -17.50 -7.71 30.46
C THR A 71 -17.43 -8.02 31.94
N ASN A 72 -16.43 -7.45 32.64
CA ASN A 72 -16.26 -7.56 34.10
C ASN A 72 -16.37 -8.99 34.63
N THR A 73 -15.74 -9.96 33.94
CA THR A 73 -15.88 -11.38 34.30
C THR A 73 -14.62 -12.16 33.93
N ARG A 74 -14.65 -13.46 34.17
CA ARG A 74 -13.67 -14.42 33.73
C ARG A 74 -14.17 -15.18 32.51
N THR A 75 -13.34 -15.29 31.49
CA THR A 75 -13.65 -16.04 30.28
C THR A 75 -13.56 -17.56 30.50
N PRO A 76 -14.19 -18.40 29.67
CA PRO A 76 -14.17 -19.87 29.82
C PRO A 76 -12.76 -20.47 29.84
N ASP A 77 -11.79 -19.85 29.17
CA ASP A 77 -10.39 -20.25 29.14
C ASP A 77 -9.54 -19.61 30.27
N GLY A 78 -10.21 -18.91 31.22
CA GLY A 78 -9.62 -18.48 32.48
C GLY A 78 -8.96 -17.12 32.50
N TYR A 79 -9.08 -16.31 31.46
CA TYR A 79 -8.58 -14.93 31.43
C TYR A 79 -9.60 -13.95 32.03
N THR A 80 -9.15 -12.75 32.39
CA THR A 80 -10.01 -11.72 32.99
C THR A 80 -10.25 -10.60 31.99
N VAL A 81 -11.51 -10.17 31.86
CA VAL A 81 -11.88 -8.97 31.10
C VAL A 81 -12.41 -7.90 32.04
N ASN A 82 -12.09 -6.64 31.78
CA ASN A 82 -12.53 -5.49 32.59
C ASN A 82 -14.00 -5.09 32.31
N ALA A 83 -14.43 -3.99 32.88
CA ALA A 83 -15.80 -3.47 32.70
C ALA A 83 -16.11 -3.09 31.25
N ASP A 84 -15.10 -2.71 30.48
CA ASP A 84 -15.22 -2.37 29.05
C ASP A 84 -15.07 -3.61 28.14
N GLY A 85 -14.85 -4.81 28.73
CA GLY A 85 -14.68 -6.07 28.02
C GLY A 85 -13.25 -6.35 27.56
N ALA A 86 -12.31 -5.44 27.77
CA ALA A 86 -10.92 -5.61 27.34
C ALA A 86 -10.18 -6.62 28.23
N TRP A 87 -9.40 -7.50 27.60
CA TRP A 87 -8.54 -8.46 28.29
C TRP A 87 -7.51 -7.75 29.18
N THR A 88 -7.38 -8.26 30.42
CA THR A 88 -6.42 -7.72 31.37
C THR A 88 -5.50 -8.80 31.95
N VAL A 89 -4.25 -8.40 32.19
CA VAL A 89 -3.26 -9.18 32.94
C VAL A 89 -2.75 -8.30 34.08
N ASN A 90 -2.86 -8.76 35.31
CA ASN A 90 -2.50 -7.99 36.51
C ASN A 90 -3.14 -6.59 36.56
N GLY A 91 -4.38 -6.47 36.10
CA GLY A 91 -5.13 -5.21 36.05
C GLY A 91 -4.78 -4.28 34.88
N SER A 92 -3.78 -4.61 34.07
CA SER A 92 -3.41 -3.83 32.88
C SER A 92 -4.09 -4.38 31.64
N VAL A 93 -4.72 -3.52 30.85
CA VAL A 93 -5.31 -3.87 29.55
C VAL A 93 -4.22 -4.34 28.62
N GLN A 94 -4.48 -5.45 27.95
CA GLN A 94 -3.59 -5.98 26.92
C GLN A 94 -3.95 -5.34 25.59
N THR A 95 -2.95 -4.78 24.93
CA THR A 95 -3.10 -4.09 23.65
C THR A 95 -2.16 -4.66 22.61
N LYS A 96 -2.54 -4.51 21.34
CA LYS A 96 -1.75 -4.84 20.17
C LYS A 96 -1.79 -3.66 19.21
N GLN A 97 -0.62 -3.18 18.80
CA GLN A 97 -0.57 -2.21 17.70
C GLN A 97 -1.19 -2.86 16.46
N LEU A 98 -2.33 -2.33 16.01
CA LEU A 98 -2.89 -2.63 14.69
C LEU A 98 -2.40 -1.55 13.75
N GLY A 99 -1.59 -1.91 12.80
CA GLY A 99 -1.20 -0.92 11.82
C GLY A 99 0.22 -0.41 11.94
N GLN A 100 1.07 -1.18 12.60
CA GLN A 100 2.26 -1.55 11.87
C GLN A 100 2.07 -3.03 11.54
N SER A 101 1.51 -3.33 10.36
CA SER A 101 1.91 -4.56 9.68
C SER A 101 3.40 -4.67 9.97
N ALA A 102 3.91 -5.84 10.38
CA ALA A 102 5.36 -6.01 10.54
C ALA A 102 6.11 -5.59 9.26
N ASN A 103 5.38 -5.20 8.24
CA ASN A 103 5.75 -4.75 6.92
C ASN A 103 5.15 -3.37 6.54
N ALA A 104 4.57 -2.58 7.47
CA ALA A 104 4.16 -1.21 7.13
C ALA A 104 5.41 -0.40 6.79
N LEU A 105 5.38 0.25 5.65
CA LEU A 105 6.51 1.02 5.17
C LEU A 105 6.80 2.20 6.10
N ASN A 106 7.99 2.21 6.73
CA ASN A 106 8.48 3.40 7.39
C ASN A 106 9.16 4.30 6.37
N ILE A 107 8.50 5.42 6.04
CA ILE A 107 8.96 6.38 5.04
C ILE A 107 10.37 6.94 5.34
N GLU A 108 10.78 7.02 6.61
CA GLU A 108 12.14 7.45 7.00
C GLU A 108 13.21 6.47 6.49
N ASN A 109 12.88 5.17 6.46
CA ASN A 109 13.77 4.14 5.95
C ASN A 109 13.96 4.23 4.43
N CYS A 110 13.08 4.95 3.72
CA CYS A 110 13.16 5.14 2.28
C CYS A 110 14.08 6.30 1.88
N VAL A 111 14.45 7.17 2.81
CA VAL A 111 15.38 8.29 2.53
C VAL A 111 16.79 7.75 2.29
N GLY A 112 17.44 8.18 1.19
CA GLY A 112 18.80 7.74 0.90
C GLY A 112 19.15 7.77 -0.60
N GLN A 113 20.25 7.10 -0.90
CA GLN A 113 20.73 6.90 -2.26
C GLN A 113 20.35 5.50 -2.74
N TYR A 114 20.03 5.40 -4.01
CA TYR A 114 19.61 4.19 -4.69
C TYR A 114 20.38 4.01 -5.99
N LYS A 115 20.59 2.77 -6.37
CA LYS A 115 21.08 2.39 -7.71
C LYS A 115 19.99 1.59 -8.42
N ALA A 116 19.90 1.70 -9.72
CA ALA A 116 19.02 0.86 -10.48
C ALA A 116 19.52 -0.59 -10.49
N LEU A 117 18.58 -1.51 -10.43
CA LEU A 117 18.80 -2.94 -10.65
C LEU A 117 18.38 -3.35 -12.05
N ARG A 118 17.33 -2.69 -12.56
CA ARG A 118 16.73 -3.02 -13.85
C ARG A 118 16.00 -1.81 -14.41
N ASP A 119 15.99 -1.74 -15.71
CA ASP A 119 15.10 -0.92 -16.52
C ASP A 119 14.55 -1.81 -17.65
N THR A 120 13.27 -2.11 -17.61
CA THR A 120 12.61 -2.96 -18.61
C THR A 120 11.66 -2.10 -19.43
N LYS A 121 11.97 -1.98 -20.70
CA LYS A 121 11.16 -1.26 -21.67
C LYS A 121 10.30 -2.23 -22.48
N VAL A 122 9.00 -2.02 -22.44
CA VAL A 122 8.04 -2.72 -23.28
C VAL A 122 7.54 -1.76 -24.34
N TYR A 123 7.81 -2.07 -25.59
CA TYR A 123 7.39 -1.30 -26.75
C TYR A 123 6.33 -2.07 -27.52
N SER A 124 5.18 -1.48 -27.75
CA SER A 124 4.11 -2.08 -28.53
C SER A 124 3.97 -1.34 -29.86
N SER A 125 4.04 -2.07 -30.98
CA SER A 125 3.80 -1.52 -32.30
C SER A 125 2.65 -2.27 -32.97
N ILE A 126 1.78 -1.53 -33.60
CA ILE A 126 0.65 -2.10 -34.37
C ILE A 126 1.16 -2.85 -35.63
N TYR A 127 2.42 -2.65 -36.01
CA TYR A 127 3.02 -3.26 -37.22
C TYR A 127 3.91 -4.45 -36.89
N THR A 128 4.67 -4.40 -35.79
CA THR A 128 5.70 -5.41 -35.46
C THR A 128 5.41 -6.22 -34.20
N GLY A 129 4.32 -5.88 -33.47
CA GLY A 129 3.97 -6.53 -32.21
C GLY A 129 4.72 -5.93 -31.02
N THR A 130 4.76 -6.67 -29.91
CA THR A 130 5.37 -6.23 -28.67
C THR A 130 6.83 -6.66 -28.61
N THR A 131 7.71 -5.71 -28.27
CA THR A 131 9.13 -5.94 -28.00
C THR A 131 9.44 -5.61 -26.56
N VAL A 132 10.22 -6.46 -25.88
CA VAL A 132 10.71 -6.23 -24.52
C VAL A 132 12.22 -6.12 -24.59
N THR A 133 12.77 -5.06 -24.01
CA THR A 133 14.21 -4.82 -23.92
C THR A 133 14.61 -4.47 -22.50
N GLU A 134 15.84 -4.78 -22.13
CA GLU A 134 16.45 -4.33 -20.88
C GLU A 134 17.58 -3.36 -21.21
N ALA A 135 17.63 -2.22 -20.50
CA ALA A 135 18.68 -1.23 -20.67
C ALA A 135 19.88 -1.53 -19.77
N ASP A 136 21.05 -1.04 -20.16
CA ASP A 136 22.20 -0.96 -19.26
C ASP A 136 21.95 0.14 -18.21
N VAL A 137 21.78 -0.26 -16.96
CA VAL A 137 21.45 0.64 -15.84
C VAL A 137 22.66 0.99 -14.98
N SER A 138 23.88 0.68 -15.41
CA SER A 138 25.10 0.85 -14.61
C SER A 138 25.35 2.30 -14.18
N GLY A 139 24.83 3.28 -14.94
CA GLY A 139 24.89 4.71 -14.63
C GLY A 139 23.67 5.28 -13.91
N TYR A 140 22.62 4.47 -13.71
CA TYR A 140 21.35 4.98 -13.19
C TYR A 140 21.38 5.07 -11.67
N SER A 141 20.98 6.21 -11.14
CA SER A 141 20.89 6.46 -9.71
C SER A 141 19.63 7.22 -9.33
N MET A 142 19.24 7.13 -8.07
CA MET A 142 18.12 7.90 -7.53
C MET A 142 18.45 8.37 -6.13
N LYS A 143 18.11 9.62 -5.83
CA LYS A 143 18.13 10.19 -4.48
C LYS A 143 16.72 10.37 -3.99
N VAL A 144 16.43 9.81 -2.82
CA VAL A 144 15.14 9.97 -2.13
C VAL A 144 15.35 10.85 -0.91
N THR A 145 14.53 11.87 -0.77
CA THR A 145 14.52 12.77 0.39
C THR A 145 13.10 12.92 0.94
N LYS A 146 12.99 13.25 2.21
CA LYS A 146 11.69 13.50 2.83
C LYS A 146 11.11 14.83 2.37
N ALA A 147 9.85 14.84 1.97
CA ALA A 147 9.08 16.04 1.65
C ALA A 147 8.13 16.43 2.79
N SER A 148 7.42 15.45 3.37
CA SER A 148 6.52 15.61 4.51
C SER A 148 6.45 14.33 5.35
N THR A 149 5.47 14.22 6.24
CA THR A 149 5.25 13.02 7.07
C THR A 149 4.83 11.79 6.26
N ASP A 150 4.23 11.99 5.07
CA ASP A 150 3.69 10.94 4.20
C ASP A 150 4.16 11.08 2.74
N SER A 151 5.13 11.96 2.45
CA SER A 151 5.57 12.25 1.09
C SER A 151 7.09 12.26 0.97
N LEU A 152 7.56 11.75 -0.16
CA LEU A 152 8.97 11.69 -0.54
C LEU A 152 9.21 12.44 -1.85
N ASN A 153 10.38 13.08 -1.93
CA ASN A 153 10.93 13.61 -3.18
C ASN A 153 11.88 12.58 -3.78
N PHE A 154 11.76 12.38 -5.08
CA PHE A 154 12.58 11.49 -5.89
C PHE A 154 13.34 12.32 -6.91
N LYS A 155 14.64 12.14 -6.96
CA LYS A 155 15.49 12.67 -8.04
C LYS A 155 16.18 11.51 -8.68
N ILE A 156 15.81 11.21 -9.92
CA ILE A 156 16.37 10.13 -10.73
C ILE A 156 17.35 10.73 -11.71
N ASP A 157 18.48 10.07 -11.88
CA ASP A 157 19.50 10.35 -12.86
C ASP A 157 19.72 9.08 -13.68
N LEU A 158 19.49 9.16 -14.99
CA LEU A 158 19.66 8.07 -15.95
C LEU A 158 20.98 8.18 -16.71
N GLY A 159 21.85 9.08 -16.28
CA GLY A 159 23.09 9.40 -16.99
C GLY A 159 22.89 10.43 -18.12
N ASP A 160 23.99 10.96 -18.64
CA ASP A 160 24.03 11.91 -19.76
C ASP A 160 23.12 13.15 -19.64
N GLY A 161 22.75 13.51 -18.39
CA GLY A 161 21.89 14.66 -18.10
C GLY A 161 20.39 14.36 -18.18
N TRP A 162 20.01 13.13 -18.39
CA TRP A 162 18.62 12.68 -18.40
C TRP A 162 18.14 12.26 -17.01
N GLY A 163 16.89 12.55 -16.69
CA GLY A 163 16.33 12.16 -15.41
C GLY A 163 14.96 12.73 -15.14
N SER A 164 14.49 12.56 -13.91
CA SER A 164 13.20 13.08 -13.44
C SER A 164 13.29 13.52 -12.00
N VAL A 165 12.56 14.59 -11.65
CA VAL A 165 12.37 15.05 -10.28
C VAL A 165 10.88 15.12 -9.97
N PHE A 166 10.41 14.41 -8.98
CA PHE A 166 9.01 14.40 -8.62
C PHE A 166 8.80 14.15 -7.11
N THR A 167 7.61 14.47 -6.65
CA THR A 167 7.15 14.19 -5.29
C THR A 167 5.99 13.20 -5.36
N ALA A 168 6.00 12.21 -4.48
CA ALA A 168 4.87 11.30 -4.32
C ALA A 168 4.47 11.18 -2.85
N LYS A 169 3.18 11.12 -2.61
CA LYS A 169 2.59 10.72 -1.34
C LYS A 169 2.57 9.20 -1.28
N ILE A 170 3.11 8.63 -0.21
CA ILE A 170 3.29 7.18 -0.05
C ILE A 170 2.36 6.69 1.06
N ASP A 171 1.55 5.70 0.77
CA ASP A 171 0.69 5.05 1.76
C ASP A 171 1.45 4.01 2.61
N SER A 172 0.79 3.45 3.61
CA SER A 172 1.37 2.45 4.52
C SER A 172 1.75 1.13 3.83
N ASN A 173 1.23 0.86 2.64
CA ASN A 173 1.54 -0.31 1.83
C ASN A 173 2.68 -0.06 0.84
N GLY A 174 3.20 1.17 0.81
CA GLY A 174 4.26 1.58 -0.10
C GLY A 174 3.77 2.01 -1.48
N VAL A 175 2.44 2.18 -1.68
CA VAL A 175 1.90 2.67 -2.94
C VAL A 175 1.97 4.20 -2.97
N GLY A 176 2.59 4.73 -4.02
CA GLY A 176 2.78 6.16 -4.20
C GLY A 176 1.81 6.78 -5.19
N THR A 177 1.30 7.94 -4.83
CA THR A 177 0.57 8.82 -5.73
C THR A 177 1.45 10.04 -6.04
N VAL A 178 1.82 10.23 -7.31
CA VAL A 178 2.60 11.39 -7.74
C VAL A 178 1.79 12.66 -7.57
N THR A 179 2.32 13.62 -6.83
CA THR A 179 1.63 14.88 -6.48
C THR A 179 2.24 16.10 -7.15
N TYR A 180 3.51 16.00 -7.53
CA TYR A 180 4.24 17.09 -8.18
C TYR A 180 5.34 16.51 -9.05
N VAL A 181 5.57 17.11 -10.21
CA VAL A 181 6.69 16.83 -11.10
C VAL A 181 7.37 18.15 -11.43
N ASP A 182 8.69 18.21 -11.33
CA ASP A 182 9.47 19.39 -11.69
C ASP A 182 9.67 19.42 -13.21
N ASP A 183 9.03 20.37 -13.87
CA ASP A 183 9.08 20.57 -15.32
C ASP A 183 10.33 21.32 -15.81
N GLY A 184 11.17 21.80 -14.86
CA GLY A 184 12.42 22.50 -15.15
C GLY A 184 13.64 21.58 -15.32
N ALA A 185 13.53 20.30 -14.94
CA ALA A 185 14.52 19.29 -15.22
C ALA A 185 14.42 18.83 -16.68
N SER A 186 15.52 18.26 -17.23
CA SER A 186 15.47 17.58 -18.54
C SER A 186 14.63 16.34 -18.42
N MET A 187 13.29 16.49 -18.51
CA MET A 187 12.34 15.44 -18.23
C MET A 187 12.11 14.60 -19.45
N GLU A 188 12.49 13.32 -19.37
CA GLU A 188 12.13 12.36 -20.41
C GLU A 188 10.89 11.54 -20.06
N PHE A 189 10.50 11.49 -18.78
CA PHE A 189 9.36 10.68 -18.40
C PHE A 189 8.58 11.23 -17.21
N PHE A 190 7.27 10.99 -17.23
CA PHE A 190 6.37 11.26 -16.12
C PHE A 190 6.06 9.93 -15.41
N PRO A 191 6.38 9.79 -14.12
CA PRO A 191 6.00 8.58 -13.40
C PRO A 191 4.46 8.46 -13.32
N GLU A 192 3.93 7.34 -13.79
CA GLU A 192 2.51 7.02 -13.67
C GLU A 192 2.20 6.34 -12.36
N SER A 193 3.10 5.47 -11.93
CA SER A 193 2.98 4.79 -10.65
C SER A 193 4.34 4.61 -10.00
N ILE A 194 4.30 4.60 -8.67
CA ILE A 194 5.46 4.27 -7.84
C ILE A 194 5.01 3.33 -6.74
N SER A 195 5.84 2.33 -6.45
CA SER A 195 5.64 1.48 -5.29
C SER A 195 6.97 1.18 -4.60
N ILE A 196 6.91 1.05 -3.28
CA ILE A 196 8.04 0.72 -2.43
C ILE A 196 7.70 -0.58 -1.71
N ASP A 197 8.50 -1.62 -1.94
CA ASP A 197 8.34 -2.87 -1.22
C ASP A 197 8.74 -2.67 0.25
N PRO A 198 7.82 -2.85 1.21
CA PRO A 198 8.08 -2.55 2.61
C PRO A 198 9.06 -3.51 3.28
N ILE A 199 9.35 -4.66 2.67
CA ILE A 199 10.28 -5.67 3.19
C ILE A 199 11.68 -5.44 2.65
N SER A 200 11.82 -5.35 1.33
CA SER A 200 13.12 -5.23 0.66
C SER A 200 13.59 -3.78 0.52
N GLY A 201 12.67 -2.80 0.66
CA GLY A 201 12.95 -1.39 0.40
C GLY A 201 13.19 -1.08 -1.09
N LYS A 202 12.91 -2.02 -2.00
CA LYS A 202 13.01 -1.78 -3.43
C LYS A 202 11.93 -0.79 -3.88
N ILE A 203 12.31 0.07 -4.80
CA ILE A 203 11.40 1.06 -5.37
C ILE A 203 11.18 0.71 -6.85
N HIS A 204 9.91 0.58 -7.22
CA HIS A 204 9.48 0.35 -8.58
C HIS A 204 8.78 1.61 -9.10
N ILE A 205 9.17 2.05 -10.29
CA ILE A 205 8.60 3.21 -10.96
C ILE A 205 8.19 2.77 -12.35
N VAL A 206 6.96 3.08 -12.72
CA VAL A 206 6.43 2.80 -14.06
C VAL A 206 6.13 4.12 -14.73
N THR A 207 6.58 4.24 -15.97
CA THR A 207 6.28 5.35 -16.86
C THR A 207 5.74 4.80 -18.17
N SER A 208 4.95 5.56 -18.88
CA SER A 208 4.50 5.20 -20.20
C SER A 208 4.43 6.41 -21.13
N GLY A 209 4.29 6.17 -22.40
CA GLY A 209 4.11 7.20 -23.40
C GLY A 209 3.31 6.69 -24.58
N GLU A 210 2.70 7.64 -25.28
CA GLU A 210 2.00 7.39 -26.53
C GLU A 210 3.01 7.38 -27.68
N GLY A 211 2.82 6.49 -28.63
CA GLY A 211 3.62 6.33 -29.83
C GLY A 211 2.93 5.34 -30.76
N ASP A 212 3.64 4.73 -31.67
CA ASP A 212 3.12 3.69 -32.58
C ASP A 212 2.77 2.41 -31.80
N GLY A 213 1.68 2.46 -31.02
CA GLY A 213 1.20 1.40 -30.13
C GLY A 213 1.52 1.59 -28.64
N GLY A 214 2.32 2.61 -28.28
CA GLY A 214 2.69 2.95 -26.90
C GLY A 214 3.92 2.20 -26.37
N TRP A 215 4.48 2.73 -25.29
CA TRP A 215 5.59 2.10 -24.57
C TRP A 215 5.39 2.22 -23.07
N THR A 216 6.00 1.32 -22.32
CA THR A 216 6.04 1.33 -20.87
C THR A 216 7.45 1.01 -20.42
N ASP A 217 8.03 1.85 -19.55
CA ASP A 217 9.29 1.57 -18.88
C ASP A 217 9.03 1.26 -17.41
N THR A 218 9.68 0.23 -16.91
CA THR A 218 9.64 -0.17 -15.52
C THR A 218 11.04 -0.16 -14.94
N PHE A 219 11.28 0.75 -14.00
CA PHE A 219 12.52 0.88 -13.27
C PHE A 219 12.42 0.19 -11.91
N GLU A 220 13.46 -0.55 -11.56
CA GLU A 220 13.62 -1.14 -10.23
C GLU A 220 14.90 -0.59 -9.58
N PHE A 221 14.78 0.01 -8.41
CA PHE A 221 15.89 0.59 -7.65
C PHE A 221 16.05 -0.10 -6.30
N ILE A 222 17.30 -0.22 -5.84
CA ILE A 222 17.64 -0.70 -4.49
C ILE A 222 18.50 0.33 -3.79
N LYS A 223 18.27 0.49 -2.48
CA LYS A 223 19.05 1.39 -1.63
C LYS A 223 20.51 0.96 -1.58
N THR A 224 21.40 1.92 -1.73
CA THR A 224 22.83 1.71 -1.50
C THR A 224 23.13 1.83 -0.02
N ALA A 225 24.04 0.99 0.48
CA ALA A 225 24.46 0.99 1.88
C ALA A 225 25.13 2.32 2.29
#